data_d68d0c0af040c3d886c6495a87182317
#
_entry.id   d68d0c0af040c3d886c6495a87182317
#
_cell.length_a   1.000
_cell.length_b   1.000
_cell.length_c   1.000
_cell.angle_alpha   90.00
_cell.angle_beta   90.00
_cell.angle_gamma   90.00
#
_symmetry.space_group_name_H-M   'P 1'
#
loop_
_entity.id
_entity.type
_entity.pdbx_description
1 polymer ?
#
loop_
_entity_poly.entity_id
_entity_poly.type
_entity_poly.pdbx_seq_one_letter_code
_entity_poly.pdbx_strand_id
1 'polypeptide(L)'
;MVQSTFQLLPEGKSTVIDLMKNMVQLSLAEPGCMSYEYFEGITNTDQIVLLQEWENAESLQDHYQTEHMDDFLAELGQYLESPVVTRSYVSPEERAVAAKMTEDEAKPEQTIH
;
A
#
# COMPACT_ATOMS: atom_id res chain seq x y z
N MET A 1 8.64 5.40 -0.13
CA MET A 1 7.40 5.20 0.66
C MET A 1 6.20 5.10 -0.26
N VAL A 2 5.30 4.19 0.05
CA VAL A 2 4.06 4.02 -0.70
C VAL A 2 2.89 4.28 0.25
N GLN A 3 1.95 5.08 -0.19
CA GLN A 3 0.76 5.41 0.59
C GLN A 3 -0.48 4.95 -0.16
N SER A 4 -1.31 4.16 0.50
CA SER A 4 -2.59 3.73 -0.07
C SER A 4 -3.72 4.21 0.82
N THR A 5 -4.76 4.77 0.21
CA THR A 5 -5.93 5.27 0.93
C THR A 5 -7.14 4.42 0.59
N PHE A 6 -7.79 3.91 1.63
CA PHE A 6 -8.95 3.03 1.53
C PHE A 6 -10.15 3.73 2.16
N GLN A 7 -11.24 3.83 1.42
CA GLN A 7 -12.50 4.31 1.98
C GLN A 7 -13.42 3.10 2.13
N LEU A 8 -13.70 2.71 3.36
CA LEU A 8 -14.43 1.51 3.66
C LEU A 8 -15.93 1.75 3.79
N LEU A 9 -16.70 0.71 3.47
CA LEU A 9 -18.11 0.68 3.83
C LEU A 9 -18.18 0.44 5.34
N PRO A 10 -18.97 1.23 6.09
CA PRO A 10 -19.00 1.11 7.55
C PRO A 10 -19.32 -0.29 8.07
N GLU A 11 -20.22 -0.98 7.40
CA GLU A 11 -20.68 -2.30 7.87
C GLU A 11 -19.62 -3.40 7.73
N GLY A 12 -18.59 -3.17 6.91
CA GLY A 12 -17.52 -4.14 6.73
C GLY A 12 -16.23 -3.80 7.45
N LYS A 13 -16.19 -2.68 8.14
CA LYS A 13 -14.95 -2.16 8.71
C LYS A 13 -14.24 -3.14 9.65
N SER A 14 -14.98 -3.75 10.55
CA SER A 14 -14.40 -4.66 11.52
C SER A 14 -13.72 -5.87 10.83
N THR A 15 -14.33 -6.40 9.80
CA THR A 15 -13.76 -7.49 9.02
C THR A 15 -12.48 -7.05 8.32
N VAL A 16 -12.51 -5.86 7.72
CA VAL A 16 -11.33 -5.33 7.00
C VAL A 16 -10.19 -5.07 7.97
N ILE A 17 -10.47 -4.54 9.16
CA ILE A 17 -9.42 -4.31 10.16
C ILE A 17 -8.70 -5.62 10.50
N ASP A 18 -9.44 -6.72 10.64
CA ASP A 18 -8.83 -8.02 10.91
C ASP A 18 -7.97 -8.48 9.74
N LEU A 19 -8.43 -8.28 8.51
CA LEU A 19 -7.64 -8.59 7.32
C LEU A 19 -6.36 -7.75 7.27
N MET A 20 -6.46 -6.47 7.62
CA MET A 20 -5.32 -5.56 7.63
C MET A 20 -4.29 -5.95 8.69
N LYS A 21 -4.74 -6.35 9.89
CA LYS A 21 -3.84 -6.83 10.93
C LYS A 21 -3.03 -8.05 10.46
N ASN A 22 -3.69 -8.95 9.76
CA ASN A 22 -3.02 -10.12 9.21
C ASN A 22 -2.00 -9.70 8.13
N MET A 23 -2.36 -8.75 7.28
CA MET A 23 -1.46 -8.24 6.25
C MET A 23 -0.20 -7.59 6.83
N VAL A 24 -0.34 -6.88 7.95
CA VAL A 24 0.83 -6.29 8.62
C VAL A 24 1.82 -7.37 9.00
N GLN A 25 1.35 -8.44 9.63
CA GLN A 25 2.23 -9.52 10.07
C GLN A 25 2.90 -10.22 8.90
N LEU A 26 2.14 -10.53 7.86
CA LEU A 26 2.69 -11.23 6.69
C LEU A 26 3.65 -10.32 5.91
N SER A 27 3.32 -9.05 5.78
CA SER A 27 4.15 -8.12 5.01
C SER A 27 5.46 -7.80 5.71
N LEU A 28 5.43 -7.61 7.03
CA LEU A 28 6.65 -7.35 7.79
C LEU A 28 7.63 -8.53 7.76
N ALA A 29 7.14 -9.73 7.51
CA ALA A 29 7.98 -10.92 7.37
C ALA A 29 8.61 -11.05 5.98
N GLU A 30 8.18 -10.25 5.01
CA GLU A 30 8.73 -10.32 3.66
C GLU A 30 10.12 -9.66 3.59
N PRO A 31 11.03 -10.21 2.77
CA PRO A 31 12.35 -9.61 2.59
C PRO A 31 12.24 -8.18 2.07
N GLY A 32 12.97 -7.27 2.68
CA GLY A 32 13.02 -5.89 2.24
C GLY A 32 11.93 -4.99 2.77
N CYS A 33 10.97 -5.52 3.53
CA CYS A 33 9.94 -4.69 4.13
C CYS A 33 10.51 -3.92 5.32
N MET A 34 10.54 -2.60 5.23
CA MET A 34 11.07 -1.75 6.27
C MET A 34 9.99 -1.30 7.25
N SER A 35 8.80 -1.00 6.74
CA SER A 35 7.66 -0.64 7.57
C SER A 35 6.36 -0.92 6.82
N TYR A 36 5.32 -1.22 7.56
CA TYR A 36 4.02 -1.54 7.00
C TYR A 36 2.97 -1.30 8.08
N GLU A 37 2.23 -0.20 8.00
CA GLU A 37 1.30 0.16 9.05
C GLU A 37 0.08 0.89 8.52
N TYR A 38 -1.08 0.55 9.08
CA TYR A 38 -2.35 1.19 8.74
C TYR A 38 -2.71 2.23 9.80
N PHE A 39 -3.36 3.31 9.35
CA PHE A 39 -3.79 4.41 10.22
C PHE A 39 -5.24 4.75 9.91
N GLU A 40 -5.98 5.04 10.95
CA GLU A 40 -7.39 5.42 10.82
C GLU A 40 -7.51 6.94 10.84
N GLY A 41 -8.38 7.49 10.00
CA GLY A 41 -8.62 8.92 9.97
C GLY A 41 -9.36 9.38 11.22
N ILE A 42 -8.93 10.49 11.79
CA ILE A 42 -9.55 11.03 13.00
C ILE A 42 -10.95 11.59 12.70
N THR A 43 -11.08 12.29 11.58
CA THR A 43 -12.36 12.90 11.21
C THR A 43 -13.18 12.04 10.25
N ASN A 44 -12.58 10.97 9.73
CA ASN A 44 -13.24 10.02 8.83
C ASN A 44 -12.78 8.63 9.21
N THR A 45 -13.48 8.01 10.16
CA THR A 45 -13.04 6.75 10.75
C THR A 45 -13.19 5.56 9.82
N ASP A 46 -13.87 5.71 8.68
CA ASP A 46 -13.94 4.68 7.65
C ASP A 46 -12.84 4.85 6.61
N GLN A 47 -12.01 5.86 6.75
CA GLN A 47 -10.84 6.05 5.93
C GLN A 47 -9.62 5.46 6.60
N ILE A 48 -8.96 4.54 5.93
CA ILE A 48 -7.74 3.90 6.42
C ILE A 48 -6.61 4.25 5.46
N VAL A 49 -5.46 4.60 5.99
CA VAL A 49 -4.28 4.90 5.19
C VAL A 49 -3.20 3.88 5.53
N LEU A 50 -2.64 3.26 4.51
CA LEU A 50 -1.50 2.37 4.64
C LEU A 50 -0.24 3.13 4.27
N LEU A 51 0.75 3.13 5.15
CA LEU A 51 2.08 3.62 4.84
C LEU A 51 3.03 2.44 4.85
N GLN A 52 3.77 2.26 3.77
CA GLN A 52 4.71 1.17 3.65
C GLN A 52 6.02 1.65 3.06
N GLU A 53 7.10 1.08 3.53
CA GLU A 53 8.44 1.38 3.03
C GLU A 53 9.17 0.07 2.73
N TRP A 54 9.85 0.05 1.60
CA TRP A 54 10.57 -1.12 1.12
C TRP A 54 12.01 -0.74 0.81
N GLU A 55 12.89 -1.70 1.00
CA GLU A 55 14.32 -1.51 0.80
C GLU A 55 14.65 -1.11 -0.63
N ASN A 56 13.90 -1.66 -1.60
CA ASN A 56 14.08 -1.34 -3.01
C ASN A 56 12.79 -1.66 -3.78
N ALA A 57 12.77 -1.27 -5.04
CA ALA A 57 11.60 -1.47 -5.89
C ALA A 57 11.29 -2.94 -6.14
N GLU A 58 12.32 -3.78 -6.20
CA GLU A 58 12.15 -5.21 -6.41
C GLU A 58 11.40 -5.86 -5.26
N SER A 59 11.74 -5.50 -4.02
CA SER A 59 11.05 -6.02 -2.84
C SER A 59 9.58 -5.65 -2.84
N LEU A 60 9.28 -4.41 -3.22
CA LEU A 60 7.89 -3.97 -3.33
C LEU A 60 7.15 -4.75 -4.42
N GLN A 61 7.79 -4.96 -5.55
CA GLN A 61 7.19 -5.70 -6.65
C GLN A 61 6.90 -7.15 -6.23
N ASP A 62 7.83 -7.77 -5.51
CA ASP A 62 7.64 -9.11 -4.99
C ASP A 62 6.45 -9.18 -4.05
N HIS A 63 6.29 -8.14 -3.19
CA HIS A 63 5.16 -8.04 -2.29
C HIS A 63 3.83 -8.07 -3.05
N TYR A 64 3.75 -7.32 -4.14
CA TYR A 64 2.52 -7.26 -4.94
C TYR A 64 2.18 -8.59 -5.61
N GLN A 65 3.14 -9.50 -5.71
CA GLN A 65 2.95 -10.80 -6.34
C GLN A 65 2.71 -11.94 -5.34
N THR A 66 2.63 -11.64 -4.05
CA THR A 66 2.40 -12.65 -3.04
C THR A 66 0.96 -13.15 -3.06
N GLU A 67 0.78 -14.40 -2.61
CA GLU A 67 -0.54 -14.99 -2.49
C GLU A 67 -1.39 -14.25 -1.47
N HIS A 68 -0.78 -13.85 -0.35
CA HIS A 68 -1.55 -13.12 0.67
C HIS A 68 -2.02 -11.75 0.18
N MET A 69 -1.28 -11.12 -0.73
CA MET A 69 -1.73 -9.86 -1.33
C MET A 69 -2.94 -10.11 -2.24
N ASP A 70 -2.90 -11.17 -3.04
CA ASP A 70 -4.02 -11.53 -3.90
C ASP A 70 -5.27 -11.85 -3.08
N ASP A 71 -5.11 -12.63 -2.01
CA ASP A 71 -6.22 -13.00 -1.13
C ASP A 71 -6.82 -11.78 -0.45
N PHE A 72 -5.96 -10.88 0.02
CA PHE A 72 -6.40 -9.65 0.66
C PHE A 72 -7.23 -8.80 -0.30
N LEU A 73 -6.74 -8.59 -1.51
CA LEU A 73 -7.45 -7.76 -2.50
C LEU A 73 -8.78 -8.40 -2.91
N ALA A 74 -8.83 -9.72 -3.02
CA ALA A 74 -10.05 -10.41 -3.37
C ALA A 74 -11.14 -10.22 -2.30
N GLU A 75 -10.75 -10.28 -1.02
CA GLU A 75 -11.69 -10.07 0.08
C GLU A 75 -12.07 -8.60 0.24
N LEU A 76 -11.08 -7.72 0.11
CA LEU A 76 -11.26 -6.29 0.35
C LEU A 76 -12.29 -5.65 -0.56
N GLY A 77 -12.35 -6.07 -1.82
CA GLY A 77 -13.15 -5.41 -2.84
C GLY A 77 -14.61 -5.18 -2.47
N GLN A 78 -15.21 -6.13 -1.76
CA GLN A 78 -16.62 -6.03 -1.38
C GLN A 78 -16.89 -5.01 -0.27
N TYR A 79 -15.83 -4.53 0.40
CA TYR A 79 -15.96 -3.60 1.52
C TYR A 79 -15.50 -2.19 1.20
N LEU A 80 -15.15 -1.93 -0.05
CA LEU A 80 -14.69 -0.60 -0.47
C LEU A 80 -15.86 0.24 -0.96
N GLU A 81 -15.90 1.49 -0.51
CA GLU A 81 -16.86 2.46 -1.00
C GLU A 81 -16.40 3.04 -2.34
N SER A 82 -15.08 3.13 -2.52
CA SER A 82 -14.48 3.69 -3.73
C SER A 82 -13.14 3.00 -4.00
N PRO A 83 -12.58 3.16 -5.20
CA PRO A 83 -11.30 2.53 -5.52
C PRO A 83 -10.17 3.00 -4.60
N VAL A 84 -9.23 2.10 -4.33
CA VAL A 84 -8.04 2.43 -3.54
C VAL A 84 -7.16 3.38 -4.36
N VAL A 85 -6.68 4.44 -3.71
CA VAL A 85 -5.75 5.38 -4.33
C VAL A 85 -4.37 5.14 -3.75
N THR A 86 -3.39 4.89 -4.61
CA THR A 86 -2.02 4.61 -4.18
C THR A 86 -1.08 5.66 -4.76
N ARG A 87 -0.18 6.17 -3.92
CA ARG A 87 0.83 7.13 -4.30
C ARG A 87 2.19 6.66 -3.80
N SER A 88 3.20 6.85 -4.65
CA SER A 88 4.57 6.50 -4.29
C SER A 88 5.38 7.77 -4.12
N TYR A 89 6.18 7.79 -3.06
CA TYR A 89 7.05 8.92 -2.74
C TYR A 89 8.47 8.43 -2.63
N VAL A 90 9.38 9.09 -3.34
CA VAL A 90 10.80 8.77 -3.26
C VAL A 90 11.55 10.01 -2.80
N SER A 91 12.69 9.79 -2.13
CA SER A 91 13.53 10.90 -1.70
C SER A 91 14.15 11.57 -2.93
N PRO A 92 14.61 12.82 -2.79
CA PRO A 92 15.30 13.49 -3.91
C PRO A 92 16.50 12.70 -4.43
N GLU A 93 17.21 12.02 -3.55
CA GLU A 93 18.36 11.20 -3.93
C GLU A 93 17.95 9.99 -4.75
N GLU A 94 16.92 9.30 -4.31
CA GLU A 94 16.40 8.15 -5.03
C GLU A 94 15.84 8.57 -6.38
N ARG A 95 15.19 9.71 -6.44
CA ARG A 95 14.62 10.24 -7.68
C ARG A 95 15.73 10.58 -8.67
N ALA A 96 16.82 11.16 -8.20
CA ALA A 96 17.94 11.50 -9.06
C ALA A 96 18.59 10.26 -9.66
N VAL A 97 18.73 9.21 -8.87
CA VAL A 97 19.28 7.94 -9.35
C VAL A 97 18.35 7.31 -10.39
N ALA A 98 17.07 7.28 -10.09
CA ALA A 98 16.07 6.72 -10.99
C ALA A 98 16.04 7.47 -12.33
N ALA A 99 16.14 8.80 -12.30
CA ALA A 99 16.14 9.62 -13.51
C ALA A 99 17.34 9.31 -14.40
N LYS A 100 18.49 8.99 -13.79
CA LYS A 100 19.68 8.63 -14.56
C LYS A 100 19.59 7.24 -15.18
N MET A 101 18.90 6.34 -14.49
CA MET A 101 18.81 4.96 -14.93
C MET A 101 17.67 4.72 -15.91
N THR A 102 16.54 5.37 -15.69
CA THR A 102 15.34 5.13 -16.49
C THR A 102 14.53 6.42 -16.62
N GLU A 103 14.88 7.25 -17.58
CA GLU A 103 14.20 8.52 -17.78
C GLU A 103 12.69 8.38 -17.92
N ASP A 104 12.24 7.38 -18.65
CA ASP A 104 10.82 7.21 -18.91
C ASP A 104 10.01 6.89 -17.66
N GLU A 105 10.66 6.36 -16.66
CA GLU A 105 10.00 5.95 -15.44
C GLU A 105 10.12 6.95 -14.30
N ALA A 106 10.76 8.06 -14.55
CA ALA A 106 11.01 9.06 -13.53
C ALA A 106 9.83 9.98 -13.25
N LYS A 107 8.70 9.74 -13.85
CA LYS A 107 7.52 10.56 -13.65
C LYS A 107 6.84 10.27 -12.31
N PRO A 108 6.00 11.20 -11.82
CA PRO A 108 5.29 11.02 -10.56
C PRO A 108 4.48 9.74 -10.54
N GLU A 109 4.52 9.04 -9.45
CA GLU A 109 3.82 7.79 -9.25
C GLU A 109 2.48 8.06 -8.60
N GLN A 110 1.44 7.81 -9.34
CA GLN A 110 0.10 7.90 -8.80
C GLN A 110 -0.73 6.85 -9.49
N THR A 111 -1.26 5.92 -8.70
CA THR A 111 -2.00 4.80 -9.24
C THR A 111 -3.36 4.73 -8.57
N ILE A 112 -4.39 4.50 -9.37
CA ILE A 112 -5.76 4.37 -8.87
C ILE A 112 -6.23 2.95 -9.13
N HIS A 113 -6.77 2.33 -8.09
CA HIS A 113 -7.21 0.94 -8.16
C HIS A 113 -8.68 0.82 -7.87
#